data_4a9e420efd2ef4e4309697371027d53f
#
_entry.id   4a9e420efd2ef4e4309697371027d53f
#
_cell.length_a   1.000
_cell.length_b   1.000
_cell.length_c   1.000
_cell.angle_alpha   90.00
_cell.angle_beta   90.00
_cell.angle_gamma   90.00
#
_symmetry.space_group_name_H-M   'P 1'
#
loop_
_entity.id
_entity.type
_entity.pdbx_description
1 polymer ?
#
loop_
_entity_poly.entity_id
_entity_poly.type
_entity_poly.pdbx_seq_one_letter_code
_entity_poly.pdbx_strand_id
1 'polypeptide(L)'
;VDGLQPFEHKAVFVDPVNLGIHGELVVYGTSGTLPFRIWIDYVHRHLHLGEPGRYYSELAASWLWLVALGGLALWWRRRSVVKNGQITRNSSLRNWHSRIGLVLLVAFLFFSVTGLTWSKWAGANIAELRTQLNWATPGLDTQLDAVSHGEHAGHEVAGPVPGSGDNASTYDAVLERARRAGIDASILEIRPGTTPERAWVVREIDRSWPTQVDMVAVDPRSM
;
A
#
# COMPACT_ATOMS: atom_id res chain seq x y z
N VAL A 1 18.13 -9.60 0.46
CA VAL A 1 18.43 -9.92 1.86
C VAL A 1 17.63 -11.17 2.19
N ASP A 2 18.31 -12.27 2.48
CA ASP A 2 17.67 -13.56 2.74
C ASP A 2 16.84 -13.48 4.03
N GLY A 3 15.62 -14.04 4.00
CA GLY A 3 14.76 -14.16 5.18
C GLY A 3 13.66 -13.11 5.35
N LEU A 4 13.53 -12.13 4.44
CA LEU A 4 12.44 -11.16 4.47
C LEU A 4 11.18 -11.68 3.77
N GLN A 5 10.03 -11.40 4.35
CA GLN A 5 8.72 -11.68 3.74
C GLN A 5 8.41 -10.66 2.63
N PRO A 6 7.48 -10.95 1.71
CA PRO A 6 7.04 -9.97 0.72
C PRO A 6 6.59 -8.66 1.39
N PHE A 7 7.10 -7.54 0.88
CA PHE A 7 6.88 -6.17 1.41
C PHE A 7 7.59 -5.83 2.72
N GLU A 8 8.45 -6.71 3.24
CA GLU A 8 9.37 -6.37 4.31
C GLU A 8 10.65 -5.76 3.75
N HIS A 9 11.17 -4.77 4.48
CA HIS A 9 12.42 -4.11 4.19
C HIS A 9 13.27 -4.04 5.45
N LYS A 10 14.58 -4.08 5.29
CA LYS A 10 15.51 -3.86 6.39
C LYS A 10 15.86 -2.37 6.43
N ALA A 11 15.39 -1.68 7.46
CA ALA A 11 15.77 -0.30 7.73
C ALA A 11 17.04 -0.28 8.57
N VAL A 12 18.00 0.52 8.18
CA VAL A 12 19.22 0.80 8.93
C VAL A 12 19.17 2.26 9.35
N PHE A 13 19.29 2.51 10.65
CA PHE A 13 19.27 3.86 11.22
C PHE A 13 20.69 4.38 11.32
N VAL A 14 20.97 5.45 10.60
CA VAL A 14 22.31 6.07 10.54
C VAL A 14 22.24 7.48 11.10
N ASP A 15 23.19 7.81 11.97
CA ASP A 15 23.36 9.17 12.48
C ASP A 15 23.83 10.09 11.33
N PRO A 16 23.11 11.18 11.05
CA PRO A 16 23.45 12.06 9.93
C PRO A 16 24.74 12.88 10.17
N VAL A 17 25.22 12.97 11.42
CA VAL A 17 26.40 13.77 11.76
C VAL A 17 27.69 12.95 11.67
N ASN A 18 27.70 11.76 12.24
CA ASN A 18 28.90 10.92 12.36
C ASN A 18 28.85 9.65 11.52
N LEU A 19 27.72 9.42 10.78
CA LEU A 19 27.43 8.23 9.98
C LEU A 19 27.48 6.91 10.78
N GLY A 20 27.37 7.01 12.09
CA GLY A 20 27.29 5.84 12.98
C GLY A 20 25.99 5.09 12.81
N ILE A 21 26.06 3.77 12.74
CA ILE A 21 24.86 2.91 12.67
C ILE A 21 24.30 2.76 14.08
N HIS A 22 23.09 3.28 14.32
CA HIS A 22 22.37 3.17 15.59
C HIS A 22 21.61 1.87 15.76
N GLY A 23 21.31 1.19 14.66
CA GLY A 23 20.61 -0.09 14.70
C GLY A 23 19.95 -0.43 13.37
N GLU A 24 19.35 -1.62 13.35
CA GLU A 24 18.60 -2.11 12.21
C GLU A 24 17.28 -2.73 12.66
N LEU A 25 16.25 -2.61 11.82
CA LEU A 25 14.92 -3.14 12.10
C LEU A 25 14.27 -3.60 10.81
N VAL A 26 13.53 -4.71 10.88
CA VAL A 26 12.64 -5.09 9.78
C VAL A 26 11.40 -4.21 9.83
N VAL A 27 11.11 -3.54 8.72
CA VAL A 27 9.94 -2.67 8.55
C VAL A 27 9.06 -3.22 7.44
N TYR A 28 7.76 -2.95 7.52
CA TYR A 28 6.78 -3.41 6.56
C TYR A 28 6.12 -2.23 5.84
N GLY A 29 6.08 -2.30 4.52
CA GLY A 29 5.53 -1.24 3.68
C GLY A 29 6.36 0.05 3.72
N THR A 30 5.75 1.18 3.37
CA THR A 30 6.42 2.48 3.25
C THR A 30 6.46 3.31 4.54
N SER A 31 5.84 2.85 5.63
CA SER A 31 5.58 3.69 6.81
C SER A 31 6.44 3.39 8.03
N GLY A 32 7.49 2.57 7.89
CA GLY A 32 8.46 2.32 8.97
C GLY A 32 7.78 2.04 10.31
N THR A 33 7.14 0.89 10.47
CA THR A 33 6.22 0.70 11.57
C THR A 33 6.80 -0.14 12.69
N LEU A 34 6.34 0.15 13.90
CA LEU A 34 6.69 -0.57 15.11
C LEU A 34 6.36 -2.07 14.98
N PRO A 35 7.19 -2.97 15.53
CA PRO A 35 7.01 -4.42 15.43
C PRO A 35 5.63 -4.90 15.86
N PHE A 36 5.04 -4.29 16.88
CA PHE A 36 3.70 -4.62 17.37
C PHE A 36 2.60 -4.34 16.34
N ARG A 37 2.72 -3.24 15.60
CA ARG A 37 1.77 -2.93 14.51
C ARG A 37 1.88 -3.93 13.36
N ILE A 38 3.10 -4.33 13.01
CA ILE A 38 3.35 -5.37 12.00
C ILE A 38 2.68 -6.68 12.43
N TRP A 39 2.82 -7.04 13.70
CA TRP A 39 2.20 -8.26 14.25
C TRP A 39 0.66 -8.22 14.12
N ILE A 40 0.02 -7.08 14.48
CA ILE A 40 -1.44 -6.90 14.32
C ILE A 40 -1.83 -6.97 12.85
N ASP A 41 -1.07 -6.34 11.96
CA ASP A 41 -1.33 -6.37 10.52
C ASP A 41 -1.30 -7.80 9.98
N TYR A 42 -0.35 -8.60 10.40
CA TYR A 42 -0.26 -10.02 10.03
C TYR A 42 -1.41 -10.85 10.58
N VAL A 43 -1.87 -10.60 11.82
CA VAL A 43 -3.09 -11.23 12.34
C VAL A 43 -4.29 -10.88 11.46
N HIS A 44 -4.46 -9.59 11.14
CA HIS A 44 -5.58 -9.12 10.32
C HIS A 44 -5.53 -9.67 8.90
N ARG A 45 -4.36 -9.74 8.30
CA ARG A 45 -4.16 -10.06 6.89
C ARG A 45 -4.17 -11.56 6.60
N HIS A 46 -3.54 -12.37 7.45
CA HIS A 46 -3.35 -13.80 7.19
C HIS A 46 -3.23 -14.65 8.45
N LEU A 47 -3.61 -14.15 9.63
CA LEU A 47 -3.62 -14.88 10.91
C LEU A 47 -2.26 -15.54 11.26
N HIS A 48 -1.15 -14.99 10.80
CA HIS A 48 0.20 -15.58 10.86
C HIS A 48 0.31 -16.98 10.23
N LEU A 49 -0.64 -17.37 9.36
CA LEU A 49 -0.66 -18.67 8.69
C LEU A 49 -0.12 -18.61 7.24
N GLY A 50 0.40 -17.45 6.80
CA GLY A 50 0.90 -17.27 5.44
C GLY A 50 -0.22 -17.37 4.37
N GLU A 51 0.03 -18.08 3.27
CA GLU A 51 -0.94 -18.19 2.17
C GLU A 51 -2.28 -18.82 2.57
N PRO A 52 -2.35 -19.93 3.36
CA PRO A 52 -3.64 -20.44 3.84
C PRO A 52 -4.46 -19.39 4.62
N GLY A 53 -3.80 -18.58 5.43
CA GLY A 53 -4.45 -17.50 6.17
C GLY A 53 -4.99 -16.41 5.23
N ARG A 54 -4.30 -16.11 4.14
CA ARG A 54 -4.79 -15.16 3.12
C ARG A 54 -6.06 -15.66 2.43
N TYR A 55 -6.12 -16.94 2.06
CA TYR A 55 -7.35 -17.56 1.51
C TYR A 55 -8.51 -17.44 2.49
N TYR A 56 -8.27 -17.72 3.76
CA TYR A 56 -9.29 -17.59 4.78
C TYR A 56 -9.80 -16.16 4.93
N SER A 57 -8.90 -15.19 5.00
CA SER A 57 -9.27 -13.77 5.14
C SER A 57 -10.05 -13.25 3.95
N GLU A 58 -9.66 -13.63 2.74
CA GLU A 58 -10.39 -13.24 1.52
C GLU A 58 -11.77 -13.92 1.45
N LEU A 59 -11.87 -15.19 1.84
CA LEU A 59 -13.14 -15.88 1.95
C LEU A 59 -14.05 -15.19 2.98
N ALA A 60 -13.52 -14.85 4.15
CA ALA A 60 -14.26 -14.15 5.20
C ALA A 60 -14.78 -12.78 4.71
N ALA A 61 -13.96 -11.99 4.03
CA ALA A 61 -14.36 -10.72 3.45
C ALA A 61 -15.44 -10.90 2.36
N SER A 62 -15.31 -11.95 1.53
CA SER A 62 -16.26 -12.27 0.47
C SER A 62 -17.63 -12.70 1.01
N TRP A 63 -17.68 -13.33 2.18
CA TRP A 63 -18.92 -13.81 2.76
C TRP A 63 -19.56 -12.84 3.75
N LEU A 64 -18.81 -11.85 4.23
CA LEU A 64 -19.27 -10.90 5.25
C LEU A 64 -20.57 -10.18 4.85
N TRP A 65 -20.66 -9.69 3.61
CA TRP A 65 -21.88 -9.03 3.12
C TRP A 65 -23.07 -9.97 3.01
N LEU A 66 -22.84 -11.26 2.64
CA LEU A 66 -23.90 -12.27 2.59
C LEU A 66 -24.47 -12.53 3.99
N VAL A 67 -23.60 -12.69 5.00
CA VAL A 67 -24.00 -12.86 6.39
C VAL A 67 -24.75 -11.62 6.90
N ALA A 68 -24.25 -10.43 6.59
CA ALA A 68 -24.87 -9.17 7.00
C ALA A 68 -26.28 -8.99 6.39
N LEU A 69 -26.44 -9.20 5.09
CA LEU A 69 -27.73 -9.11 4.41
C LEU A 69 -28.68 -10.26 4.80
N GLY A 70 -28.15 -11.46 4.99
CA GLY A 70 -28.91 -12.60 5.53
C GLY A 70 -29.47 -12.30 6.92
N GLY A 71 -28.66 -11.72 7.80
CA GLY A 71 -29.08 -11.24 9.11
C GLY A 71 -30.19 -10.18 9.03
N LEU A 72 -30.07 -9.24 8.11
CA LEU A 72 -31.10 -8.22 7.85
C LEU A 72 -32.43 -8.85 7.38
N ALA A 73 -32.34 -9.80 6.43
CA ALA A 73 -33.53 -10.52 5.93
C ALA A 73 -34.25 -11.31 7.03
N LEU A 74 -33.48 -12.00 7.87
CA LEU A 74 -34.03 -12.75 9.03
C LEU A 74 -34.67 -11.79 10.04
N TRP A 75 -34.03 -10.65 10.32
CA TRP A 75 -34.60 -9.63 11.20
C TRP A 75 -35.90 -9.07 10.65
N TRP A 76 -35.98 -8.78 9.35
CA TRP A 76 -37.19 -8.28 8.70
C TRP A 76 -38.35 -9.28 8.77
N ARG A 77 -38.10 -10.52 8.35
CA ARG A 77 -39.10 -11.61 8.42
C ARG A 77 -39.63 -11.79 9.84
N ARG A 78 -38.73 -11.81 10.83
CA ARG A 78 -39.14 -11.93 12.22
C ARG A 78 -40.02 -10.78 12.70
N ARG A 79 -39.69 -9.55 12.31
CA ARG A 79 -40.45 -8.38 12.68
C ARG A 79 -41.91 -8.47 12.17
N SER A 80 -42.08 -8.99 10.96
CA SER A 80 -43.38 -9.28 10.38
C SER A 80 -44.17 -10.32 11.17
N VAL A 81 -43.51 -11.45 11.53
CA VAL A 81 -44.12 -12.54 12.29
C VAL A 81 -44.54 -12.12 13.71
N VAL A 82 -43.68 -11.32 14.37
CA VAL A 82 -44.00 -10.77 15.71
C VAL A 82 -45.18 -9.81 15.66
N LYS A 83 -45.29 -8.96 14.64
CA LYS A 83 -46.45 -8.07 14.43
C LYS A 83 -47.75 -8.82 14.27
N ASN A 84 -47.73 -10.00 13.68
CA ASN A 84 -48.89 -10.86 13.48
C ASN A 84 -49.26 -11.70 14.70
N GLY A 85 -48.64 -11.46 15.86
CA GLY A 85 -48.95 -12.17 17.12
C GLY A 85 -48.50 -13.64 17.21
N GLN A 86 -47.75 -14.12 16.26
CA GLN A 86 -47.36 -15.53 16.16
C GLN A 86 -46.20 -15.96 17.08
N ILE A 87 -45.42 -14.99 17.61
CA ILE A 87 -44.29 -15.26 18.49
C ILE A 87 -44.29 -14.27 19.67
N THR A 88 -44.45 -14.79 20.87
CA THR A 88 -44.49 -13.99 22.11
C THR A 88 -43.18 -14.00 22.91
N ARG A 89 -42.31 -15.00 22.70
CA ARG A 89 -41.12 -15.16 23.53
C ARG A 89 -39.99 -14.22 23.14
N ASN A 90 -39.81 -13.19 23.95
CA ASN A 90 -38.77 -12.21 23.81
C ASN A 90 -37.49 -12.64 24.52
N SER A 91 -36.44 -13.04 23.77
CA SER A 91 -35.13 -13.30 24.33
C SER A 91 -34.32 -11.99 24.33
N SER A 92 -33.90 -11.53 25.52
CA SER A 92 -33.12 -10.31 25.68
C SER A 92 -31.83 -10.36 24.83
N LEU A 93 -31.09 -11.44 24.88
CA LEU A 93 -29.84 -11.63 24.09
C LEU A 93 -30.09 -11.48 22.59
N ARG A 94 -31.15 -12.04 22.06
CA ARG A 94 -31.48 -11.96 20.63
C ARG A 94 -31.88 -10.55 20.23
N ASN A 95 -32.55 -9.81 21.10
CA ASN A 95 -32.88 -8.41 20.83
C ASN A 95 -31.64 -7.53 20.85
N TRP A 96 -30.73 -7.75 21.78
CA TRP A 96 -29.43 -7.08 21.79
C TRP A 96 -28.64 -7.40 20.52
N HIS A 97 -28.51 -8.67 20.16
CA HIS A 97 -27.82 -9.09 18.93
C HIS A 97 -28.42 -8.38 17.69
N SER A 98 -29.76 -8.36 17.58
CA SER A 98 -30.44 -7.73 16.44
C SER A 98 -30.22 -6.22 16.39
N ARG A 99 -30.25 -5.53 17.55
CA ARG A 99 -30.01 -4.09 17.61
C ARG A 99 -28.57 -3.74 17.23
N ILE A 100 -27.62 -4.43 17.85
CA ILE A 100 -26.18 -4.23 17.56
C ILE A 100 -25.89 -4.58 16.09
N GLY A 101 -26.40 -5.71 15.60
CA GLY A 101 -26.21 -6.13 14.22
C GLY A 101 -26.79 -5.15 13.20
N LEU A 102 -27.93 -4.51 13.51
CA LEU A 102 -28.50 -3.48 12.63
C LEU A 102 -27.62 -2.22 12.60
N VAL A 103 -27.09 -1.79 13.74
CA VAL A 103 -26.17 -0.63 13.81
C VAL A 103 -24.87 -0.93 13.06
N LEU A 104 -24.33 -2.15 13.22
CA LEU A 104 -23.07 -2.56 12.58
C LEU A 104 -23.23 -2.97 11.10
N LEU A 105 -24.47 -3.09 10.59
CA LEU A 105 -24.73 -3.53 9.22
C LEU A 105 -23.99 -2.69 8.18
N VAL A 106 -24.06 -1.38 8.32
CA VAL A 106 -23.38 -0.44 7.39
C VAL A 106 -21.86 -0.63 7.47
N ALA A 107 -21.32 -0.78 8.68
CA ALA A 107 -19.90 -1.02 8.87
C ALA A 107 -19.46 -2.35 8.25
N PHE A 108 -20.22 -3.43 8.41
CA PHE A 108 -19.91 -4.72 7.81
C PHE A 108 -19.96 -4.70 6.28
N LEU A 109 -20.92 -4.01 5.69
CA LEU A 109 -20.97 -3.84 4.24
C LEU A 109 -19.78 -3.01 3.75
N PHE A 110 -19.44 -1.94 4.44
CA PHE A 110 -18.27 -1.12 4.13
C PHE A 110 -16.97 -1.93 4.24
N PHE A 111 -16.77 -2.69 5.32
CA PHE A 111 -15.58 -3.52 5.51
C PHE A 111 -15.51 -4.67 4.51
N SER A 112 -16.64 -5.23 4.09
CA SER A 112 -16.63 -6.24 3.03
C SER A 112 -16.12 -5.67 1.70
N VAL A 113 -16.62 -4.51 1.30
CA VAL A 113 -16.19 -3.85 0.06
C VAL A 113 -14.71 -3.46 0.14
N THR A 114 -14.30 -2.76 1.21
CA THR A 114 -12.90 -2.34 1.38
C THR A 114 -11.95 -3.53 1.55
N GLY A 115 -12.35 -4.57 2.27
CA GLY A 115 -11.57 -5.80 2.42
C GLY A 115 -11.33 -6.50 1.09
N LEU A 116 -12.33 -6.56 0.21
CA LEU A 116 -12.19 -7.15 -1.13
C LEU A 116 -11.27 -6.32 -2.03
N THR A 117 -11.30 -4.99 -1.95
CA THR A 117 -10.40 -4.14 -2.76
C THR A 117 -8.93 -4.31 -2.39
N TRP A 118 -8.62 -4.77 -1.17
CA TRP A 118 -7.26 -5.01 -0.68
C TRP A 118 -6.87 -6.49 -0.69
N SER A 119 -7.75 -7.36 -1.13
CA SER A 119 -7.49 -8.79 -1.20
C SER A 119 -6.59 -9.16 -2.38
N LYS A 120 -6.03 -10.37 -2.35
CA LYS A 120 -5.07 -10.81 -3.36
C LYS A 120 -5.72 -11.00 -4.73
N TRP A 121 -6.86 -11.70 -4.77
CA TRP A 121 -7.52 -12.07 -6.03
C TRP A 121 -8.61 -11.09 -6.44
N ALA A 122 -9.56 -10.81 -5.56
CA ALA A 122 -10.61 -9.85 -5.87
C ALA A 122 -10.03 -8.44 -6.05
N GLY A 123 -9.04 -8.05 -5.24
CA GLY A 123 -8.33 -6.79 -5.38
C GLY A 123 -7.60 -6.66 -6.72
N ALA A 124 -6.94 -7.72 -7.18
CA ALA A 124 -6.30 -7.73 -8.49
C ALA A 124 -7.30 -7.54 -9.64
N ASN A 125 -8.44 -8.27 -9.60
CA ASN A 125 -9.51 -8.12 -10.59
C ASN A 125 -10.14 -6.72 -10.57
N ILE A 126 -10.32 -6.13 -9.37
CA ILE A 126 -10.82 -4.76 -9.22
C ILE A 126 -9.81 -3.74 -9.78
N ALA A 127 -8.51 -3.94 -9.55
CA ALA A 127 -7.47 -3.09 -10.10
C ALA A 127 -7.46 -3.13 -11.64
N GLU A 128 -7.57 -4.33 -12.22
CA GLU A 128 -7.70 -4.52 -13.67
C GLU A 128 -8.94 -3.81 -14.22
N LEU A 129 -10.09 -3.98 -13.60
CA LEU A 129 -11.33 -3.29 -13.98
C LEU A 129 -11.18 -1.75 -13.92
N ARG A 130 -10.52 -1.23 -12.88
CA ARG A 130 -10.25 0.20 -12.76
C ARG A 130 -9.36 0.71 -13.88
N THR A 131 -8.37 -0.08 -14.29
CA THR A 131 -7.50 0.25 -15.43
C THR A 131 -8.29 0.31 -16.73
N GLN A 132 -9.14 -0.69 -16.99
CA GLN A 132 -10.00 -0.73 -18.16
C GLN A 132 -11.00 0.43 -18.23
N LEU A 133 -11.47 0.90 -17.07
CA LEU A 133 -12.39 2.04 -16.96
C LEU A 133 -11.68 3.41 -16.92
N ASN A 134 -10.34 3.46 -17.04
CA ASN A 134 -9.53 4.66 -16.86
C ASN A 134 -9.70 5.34 -15.48
N TRP A 135 -10.01 4.57 -14.45
CA TRP A 135 -10.12 5.04 -13.07
C TRP A 135 -8.86 4.81 -12.24
N ALA A 136 -7.84 4.22 -12.84
CA ALA A 136 -6.54 4.08 -12.21
C ALA A 136 -5.80 5.42 -12.27
N THR A 137 -5.12 5.78 -11.17
CA THR A 137 -4.18 6.90 -11.20
C THR A 137 -3.05 6.55 -12.16
N PRO A 138 -2.69 7.42 -13.13
CA PRO A 138 -1.57 7.17 -14.02
C PRO A 138 -0.31 6.85 -13.20
N GLY A 139 0.38 5.77 -13.58
CA GLY A 139 1.67 5.44 -13.00
C GLY A 139 2.74 6.42 -13.49
N LEU A 140 3.73 6.70 -12.64
CA LEU A 140 4.90 7.45 -13.06
C LEU A 140 5.71 6.59 -14.05
N ASP A 141 5.91 7.10 -15.26
CA ASP A 141 6.83 6.46 -16.21
C ASP A 141 8.27 6.69 -15.74
N THR A 142 8.96 5.60 -15.51
CA THR A 142 10.35 5.61 -15.07
C THR A 142 11.30 5.06 -16.14
N GLN A 143 10.77 4.72 -17.32
CA GLN A 143 11.58 4.21 -18.41
C GLN A 143 12.27 5.39 -19.09
N LEU A 144 13.58 5.34 -19.15
CA LEU A 144 14.38 6.33 -19.86
C LEU A 144 14.54 5.89 -21.31
N ASP A 145 14.37 6.81 -22.23
CA ASP A 145 14.61 6.53 -23.63
C ASP A 145 16.04 5.98 -23.82
N ALA A 146 16.13 4.90 -24.59
CA ALA A 146 17.41 4.37 -24.99
C ALA A 146 18.14 5.51 -25.72
N VAL A 147 19.32 5.88 -25.23
CA VAL A 147 20.19 6.83 -25.94
C VAL A 147 20.45 6.21 -27.30
N SER A 148 19.89 6.82 -28.35
CA SER A 148 20.23 6.47 -29.71
C SER A 148 21.71 6.82 -29.88
N HIS A 149 22.56 5.81 -29.81
CA HIS A 149 23.98 5.96 -30.17
C HIS A 149 24.03 6.28 -31.66
N GLY A 150 24.00 7.56 -31.96
CA GLY A 150 24.43 8.04 -33.27
C GLY A 150 25.91 7.61 -33.42
N GLU A 151 26.24 7.04 -34.59
CA GLU A 151 27.54 6.47 -34.96
C GLU A 151 28.71 7.45 -34.97
N HIS A 152 28.68 8.54 -34.22
CA HIS A 152 29.80 9.51 -34.10
C HIS A 152 29.91 10.01 -32.65
N ALA A 153 30.36 9.16 -31.74
CA ALA A 153 30.82 9.68 -30.44
C ALA A 153 32.23 9.19 -30.18
N GLY A 154 33.16 10.15 -30.38
CA GLY A 154 34.48 10.08 -29.79
C GLY A 154 34.36 9.93 -28.26
N HIS A 155 35.41 9.34 -27.68
CA HIS A 155 35.59 9.06 -26.27
C HIS A 155 34.95 10.08 -25.32
N GLU A 156 33.68 9.96 -25.02
CA GLU A 156 33.10 10.52 -23.81
C GLU A 156 33.17 9.49 -22.72
N VAL A 157 33.83 9.86 -21.64
CA VAL A 157 33.97 9.10 -20.42
C VAL A 157 32.55 8.75 -19.98
N ALA A 158 32.24 7.45 -19.95
CA ALA A 158 30.99 6.95 -19.44
C ALA A 158 30.77 7.52 -18.04
N GLY A 159 29.74 8.35 -17.90
CA GLY A 159 29.31 8.84 -16.60
C GLY A 159 28.99 7.68 -15.66
N PRO A 160 28.99 7.88 -14.35
CA PRO A 160 28.80 6.80 -13.39
C PRO A 160 27.50 6.07 -13.69
N VAL A 161 27.59 4.75 -13.80
CA VAL A 161 26.44 3.86 -14.02
C VAL A 161 25.45 4.06 -12.86
N PRO A 162 24.20 4.47 -13.12
CA PRO A 162 23.19 4.60 -12.08
C PRO A 162 22.99 3.23 -11.40
N GLY A 163 23.26 3.17 -10.11
CA GLY A 163 23.17 1.93 -9.32
C GLY A 163 24.51 1.39 -8.81
N SER A 164 25.65 1.86 -9.33
CA SER A 164 26.98 1.49 -8.80
C SER A 164 27.60 2.61 -7.95
N GLY A 165 26.87 3.67 -7.69
CA GLY A 165 27.48 4.87 -7.19
C GLY A 165 27.08 5.25 -5.78
N ASP A 166 27.96 5.00 -4.89
CA ASP A 166 28.09 5.64 -3.59
C ASP A 166 28.52 7.13 -3.72
N ASN A 167 28.03 7.84 -4.71
CA ASN A 167 28.32 9.25 -4.84
C ASN A 167 27.19 10.05 -4.19
N ALA A 168 27.41 10.50 -2.96
CA ALA A 168 26.54 11.45 -2.26
C ALA A 168 26.13 12.63 -3.17
N SER A 169 27.03 13.08 -4.03
CA SER A 169 26.77 14.13 -5.02
C SER A 169 25.62 13.79 -6.01
N THR A 170 25.41 12.52 -6.34
CA THR A 170 24.30 12.11 -7.21
C THR A 170 22.96 12.25 -6.49
N TYR A 171 22.90 11.87 -5.21
CA TYR A 171 21.68 12.03 -4.41
C TYR A 171 21.33 13.51 -4.24
N ASP A 172 22.32 14.37 -4.00
CA ASP A 172 22.12 15.81 -3.85
C ASP A 172 21.61 16.44 -5.16
N ALA A 173 22.18 16.06 -6.29
CA ALA A 173 21.76 16.55 -7.60
C ALA A 173 20.33 16.08 -7.95
N VAL A 174 19.99 14.82 -7.66
CA VAL A 174 18.64 14.26 -7.83
C VAL A 174 17.65 15.01 -6.94
N LEU A 175 18.01 15.26 -5.69
CA LEU A 175 17.17 16.00 -4.75
C LEU A 175 16.93 17.44 -5.24
N GLU A 176 17.98 18.13 -5.67
CA GLU A 176 17.87 19.50 -6.19
C GLU A 176 16.96 19.55 -7.42
N ARG A 177 17.09 18.58 -8.33
CA ARG A 177 16.22 18.48 -9.51
C ARG A 177 14.77 18.24 -9.13
N ALA A 178 14.52 17.36 -8.16
CA ALA A 178 13.18 17.10 -7.65
C ALA A 178 12.57 18.35 -7.00
N ARG A 179 13.35 19.09 -6.23
CA ARG A 179 12.91 20.38 -5.63
C ARG A 179 12.52 21.40 -6.69
N ARG A 180 13.29 21.50 -7.77
CA ARG A 180 12.93 22.38 -8.91
C ARG A 180 11.67 21.92 -9.65
N ALA A 181 11.34 20.64 -9.61
CA ALA A 181 10.12 20.09 -10.18
C ALA A 181 8.89 20.24 -9.28
N GLY A 182 9.02 20.81 -8.07
CA GLY A 182 7.91 21.13 -7.17
C GLY A 182 7.78 20.21 -5.96
N ILE A 183 8.71 19.27 -5.75
CA ILE A 183 8.74 18.44 -4.54
C ILE A 183 9.15 19.32 -3.35
N ASP A 184 8.26 19.55 -2.37
CA ASP A 184 8.50 20.49 -1.26
C ASP A 184 8.37 19.87 0.14
N ALA A 185 7.92 18.62 0.26
CA ALA A 185 7.77 17.95 1.55
C ALA A 185 9.08 17.87 2.34
N SER A 186 8.95 17.89 3.67
CA SER A 186 10.09 17.80 4.59
C SER A 186 10.71 16.40 4.66
N ILE A 187 9.91 15.37 4.38
CA ILE A 187 10.32 13.96 4.41
C ILE A 187 10.15 13.37 3.02
N LEU A 188 11.25 12.90 2.47
CA LEU A 188 11.32 12.38 1.12
C LEU A 188 11.87 10.96 1.10
N GLU A 189 11.47 10.20 0.11
CA GLU A 189 12.05 8.92 -0.27
C GLU A 189 12.73 9.07 -1.62
N ILE A 190 14.01 8.76 -1.71
CA ILE A 190 14.77 8.73 -2.97
C ILE A 190 15.07 7.27 -3.28
N ARG A 191 14.59 6.80 -4.42
CA ARG A 191 14.82 5.44 -4.92
C ARG A 191 15.68 5.50 -6.18
N PRO A 192 16.90 5.00 -6.14
CA PRO A 192 17.72 4.83 -7.34
C PRO A 192 17.03 3.92 -8.36
N GLY A 193 17.27 4.17 -9.64
CA GLY A 193 16.85 3.25 -10.70
C GLY A 193 17.53 1.89 -10.53
N THR A 194 16.78 0.82 -10.72
CA THR A 194 17.30 -0.56 -10.60
C THR A 194 18.19 -0.99 -11.77
N THR A 195 18.08 -0.28 -12.90
CA THR A 195 18.88 -0.47 -14.10
C THR A 195 19.25 0.91 -14.68
N PRO A 196 20.28 1.00 -15.55
CA PRO A 196 20.67 2.26 -16.19
C PRO A 196 19.56 2.90 -17.05
N GLU A 197 18.59 2.11 -17.48
CA GLU A 197 17.45 2.56 -18.30
C GLU A 197 16.26 3.03 -17.45
N ARG A 198 16.42 3.07 -16.13
CA ARG A 198 15.37 3.53 -15.23
C ARG A 198 15.73 4.82 -14.52
N ALA A 199 14.80 5.74 -14.54
CA ALA A 199 14.88 6.98 -13.78
C ALA A 199 14.92 6.72 -12.26
N TRP A 200 15.54 7.59 -11.54
CA TRP A 200 15.41 7.68 -10.09
C TRP A 200 14.06 8.25 -9.74
N VAL A 201 13.46 7.78 -8.68
CA VAL A 201 12.16 8.26 -8.20
C VAL A 201 12.34 9.00 -6.88
N VAL A 202 11.93 10.25 -6.85
CA VAL A 202 11.80 11.03 -5.62
C VAL A 202 10.32 11.14 -5.28
N ARG A 203 9.97 10.76 -4.06
CA ARG A 203 8.60 10.71 -3.59
C ARG A 203 8.46 11.40 -2.25
N GLU A 204 7.40 12.16 -2.09
CA GLU A 204 6.97 12.69 -0.81
C GLU A 204 6.36 11.60 0.06
N ILE A 205 6.87 11.49 1.29
CA ILE A 205 6.37 10.52 2.29
C ILE A 205 5.93 11.21 3.58
N ASP A 206 5.88 12.53 3.56
CA ASP A 206 5.30 13.30 4.66
C ASP A 206 3.78 13.10 4.68
N ARG A 207 3.30 12.47 5.75
CA ARG A 207 1.88 12.14 5.92
C ARG A 207 1.14 13.14 6.80
N SER A 208 1.73 14.28 7.07
CA SER A 208 1.07 15.37 7.80
C SER A 208 -0.14 15.90 7.05
N TRP A 209 -0.11 15.80 5.70
CA TRP A 209 -1.21 16.19 4.84
C TRP A 209 -1.48 15.14 3.75
N PRO A 210 -2.73 14.70 3.55
CA PRO A 210 -3.05 13.58 2.65
C PRO A 210 -2.87 13.87 1.16
N THR A 211 -2.70 15.13 0.75
CA THR A 211 -2.49 15.54 -0.65
C THR A 211 -1.02 15.76 -0.99
N GLN A 212 -0.10 15.73 -0.01
CA GLN A 212 1.34 15.83 -0.22
C GLN A 212 1.93 14.44 -0.45
N VAL A 213 1.73 13.92 -1.65
CA VAL A 213 2.18 12.58 -2.07
C VAL A 213 2.74 12.60 -3.49
N ASP A 214 3.31 13.73 -3.87
CA ASP A 214 3.84 13.92 -5.21
C ASP A 214 5.06 13.04 -5.46
N MET A 215 5.25 12.67 -6.71
CA MET A 215 6.37 11.86 -7.17
C MET A 215 6.93 12.42 -8.47
N VAL A 216 8.24 12.41 -8.58
CA VAL A 216 8.94 12.80 -9.80
C VAL A 216 9.97 11.75 -10.21
N ALA A 217 10.06 11.47 -11.50
CA ALA A 217 11.13 10.69 -12.10
C ALA A 217 12.25 11.62 -12.53
N VAL A 218 13.47 11.35 -12.11
CA VAL A 218 14.66 12.13 -12.43
C VAL A 218 15.63 11.26 -13.19
N ASP A 219 16.01 11.69 -14.39
CA ASP A 219 17.08 11.02 -15.16
C ASP A 219 18.44 11.49 -14.63
N PRO A 220 19.22 10.60 -14.00
CA PRO A 220 20.53 10.95 -13.46
C PRO A 220 21.58 11.26 -14.54
N ARG A 221 21.30 10.94 -15.81
CA ARG A 221 22.19 11.20 -16.94
C ARG A 221 22.05 12.62 -17.49
N SER A 222 20.96 13.30 -17.17
CA SER A 222 20.64 14.66 -17.65
C SER A 222 20.93 15.76 -16.62
N MET A 223 21.75 15.44 -15.63
CA MET A 223 22.11 16.37 -14.54
C MET A 223 23.42 17.13 -14.83
#